data_45012caa871b85c753b435f51ace21ff
#
_entry.id   45012caa871b85c753b435f51ace21ff
#
_cell.length_a   1.000
_cell.length_b   1.000
_cell.length_c   1.000
_cell.angle_alpha   90.00
_cell.angle_beta   90.00
_cell.angle_gamma   90.00
#
_symmetry.space_group_name_H-M   'P 1'
#
loop_
_entity.id
_entity.type
_entity.pdbx_description
1 polymer ?
#
loop_
_entity_poly.entity_id
_entity_poly.type
_entity_poly.pdbx_seq_one_letter_code
_entity_poly.pdbx_strand_id
1 'polypeptide(L)'
;SEEEVYDTFRVERYTFYYENKIMNLVSQGDIQLLKSGLTELGTSVLPILTSSSLKTEKNYTVIILEKLASLAIQVGKDIVSVIRLRNFYIKKVEEQTEFVGVLATRDSAIIHFTEELHGVSNQARTSLIRCVLQYINLKIYDNIKVTELAKQFYLSESALRSRFKEEIGVPINEYVNKRKIEESKMMIWSGIPAGEIARRLSFYDLSHYYRTFKKYTGVTPQQFRDTNIIGQEM
;
A
#
# COMPACT_ATOMS: atom_id res chain seq x y z
N SER A 1 -0.18 -29.80 -30.82
CA SER A 1 -1.10 -30.92 -30.63
C SER A 1 -2.23 -30.54 -29.66
N GLU A 2 -3.39 -31.23 -29.72
CA GLU A 2 -4.51 -30.96 -28.81
C GLU A 2 -4.11 -31.13 -27.32
N GLU A 3 -3.17 -31.99 -27.01
CA GLU A 3 -2.63 -32.17 -25.64
C GLU A 3 -1.86 -30.95 -25.13
N GLU A 4 -1.07 -30.27 -25.96
CA GLU A 4 -0.37 -29.02 -25.55
C GLU A 4 -1.34 -27.88 -25.28
N VAL A 5 -2.42 -27.76 -26.02
CA VAL A 5 -3.46 -26.75 -25.80
C VAL A 5 -4.23 -27.05 -24.51
N TYR A 6 -4.50 -28.32 -24.20
CA TYR A 6 -5.19 -28.74 -22.97
C TYR A 6 -4.34 -28.48 -21.71
N ASP A 7 -3.03 -28.64 -21.82
CA ASP A 7 -2.08 -28.40 -20.70
C ASP A 7 -1.94 -26.90 -20.41
N THR A 8 -1.91 -26.04 -21.43
CA THR A 8 -1.84 -24.57 -21.30
C THR A 8 -3.07 -24.03 -20.55
N PHE A 9 -4.29 -24.45 -20.92
CA PHE A 9 -5.51 -24.04 -20.20
C PHE A 9 -5.56 -24.55 -18.76
N ARG A 10 -4.95 -25.67 -18.46
CA ARG A 10 -4.88 -26.23 -17.11
C ARG A 10 -3.95 -25.39 -16.21
N VAL A 11 -2.83 -24.93 -16.74
CA VAL A 11 -1.86 -24.04 -16.06
C VAL A 11 -2.51 -22.72 -15.68
N GLU A 12 -3.18 -22.06 -16.63
CA GLU A 12 -3.84 -20.77 -16.41
C GLU A 12 -4.95 -20.86 -15.37
N ARG A 13 -5.79 -21.89 -15.43
CA ARG A 13 -6.85 -22.13 -14.44
C ARG A 13 -6.29 -22.39 -13.06
N TYR A 14 -5.20 -23.15 -12.96
CA TYR A 14 -4.56 -23.46 -11.68
C TYR A 14 -3.96 -22.21 -11.05
N THR A 15 -3.25 -21.38 -11.82
CA THR A 15 -2.69 -20.11 -11.37
C THR A 15 -3.78 -19.17 -10.86
N PHE A 16 -4.87 -19.02 -11.64
CA PHE A 16 -6.02 -18.20 -11.24
C PHE A 16 -6.68 -18.71 -9.95
N TYR A 17 -6.86 -20.03 -9.82
CA TYR A 17 -7.41 -20.65 -8.61
C TYR A 17 -6.51 -20.38 -7.38
N TYR A 18 -5.20 -20.55 -7.53
CA TYR A 18 -4.20 -20.33 -6.49
C TYR A 18 -4.22 -18.87 -5.98
N GLU A 19 -4.17 -17.93 -6.90
CA GLU A 19 -4.21 -16.51 -6.58
C GLU A 19 -5.51 -16.13 -5.87
N ASN A 20 -6.65 -16.57 -6.39
CA ASN A 20 -7.94 -16.28 -5.78
C ASN A 20 -8.10 -16.90 -4.39
N LYS A 21 -7.59 -18.12 -4.18
CA LYS A 21 -7.61 -18.76 -2.86
C LYS A 21 -6.83 -17.93 -1.83
N ILE A 22 -5.64 -17.46 -2.18
CA ILE A 22 -4.85 -16.57 -1.32
C ILE A 22 -5.63 -15.27 -1.03
N MET A 23 -6.15 -14.59 -2.05
CA MET A 23 -6.85 -13.33 -1.88
C MET A 23 -8.11 -13.48 -1.02
N ASN A 24 -8.84 -14.59 -1.17
CA ASN A 24 -10.01 -14.90 -0.34
C ASN A 24 -9.62 -15.11 1.13
N LEU A 25 -8.55 -15.86 1.42
CA LEU A 25 -8.05 -16.09 2.77
C LEU A 25 -7.61 -14.76 3.43
N VAL A 26 -6.88 -13.93 2.67
CA VAL A 26 -6.48 -12.58 3.11
C VAL A 26 -7.70 -11.71 3.42
N SER A 27 -8.72 -11.74 2.57
CA SER A 27 -9.93 -10.94 2.76
C SER A 27 -10.75 -11.35 3.98
N GLN A 28 -10.67 -12.62 4.40
CA GLN A 28 -11.35 -13.12 5.60
C GLN A 28 -10.68 -12.62 6.90
N GLY A 29 -9.37 -12.37 6.89
CA GLY A 29 -8.63 -11.85 8.03
C GLY A 29 -8.37 -12.85 9.16
N ASP A 30 -8.77 -14.11 9.00
CA ASP A 30 -8.49 -15.18 9.97
C ASP A 30 -7.06 -15.70 9.75
N ILE A 31 -6.16 -15.28 10.64
CA ILE A 31 -4.73 -15.63 10.56
C ILE A 31 -4.48 -17.14 10.72
N GLN A 32 -5.29 -17.86 11.49
CA GLN A 32 -5.11 -19.30 11.67
C GLN A 32 -5.54 -20.06 10.41
N LEU A 33 -6.69 -19.67 9.86
CA LEU A 33 -7.19 -20.21 8.60
C LEU A 33 -6.22 -19.90 7.45
N LEU A 34 -5.69 -18.67 7.42
CA LEU A 34 -4.68 -18.24 6.44
C LEU A 34 -3.42 -19.12 6.50
N LYS A 35 -2.84 -19.32 7.69
CA LYS A 35 -1.64 -20.14 7.87
C LYS A 35 -1.87 -21.59 7.43
N SER A 36 -3.02 -22.16 7.79
CA SER A 36 -3.40 -23.51 7.34
C SER A 36 -3.52 -23.59 5.82
N GLY A 37 -4.19 -22.62 5.20
CA GLY A 37 -4.34 -22.53 3.74
C GLY A 37 -3.01 -22.34 3.01
N LEU A 38 -2.09 -21.53 3.54
CA LEU A 38 -0.74 -21.35 2.96
C LEU A 38 0.08 -22.64 3.04
N THR A 39 -0.03 -23.41 4.13
CA THR A 39 0.62 -24.71 4.26
C THR A 39 0.10 -25.69 3.19
N GLU A 40 -1.21 -25.75 2.99
CA GLU A 40 -1.83 -26.58 1.94
C GLU A 40 -1.37 -26.16 0.53
N LEU A 41 -1.34 -24.84 0.28
CA LEU A 41 -0.88 -24.28 -0.99
C LEU A 41 0.61 -24.49 -1.23
N GLY A 42 1.43 -24.47 -0.18
CA GLY A 42 2.88 -24.70 -0.25
C GLY A 42 3.26 -26.11 -0.73
N THR A 43 2.35 -27.08 -0.61
CA THR A 43 2.53 -28.44 -1.15
C THR A 43 2.13 -28.55 -2.63
N SER A 44 1.51 -27.53 -3.19
CA SER A 44 1.04 -27.49 -4.57
C SER A 44 2.17 -27.11 -5.52
N VAL A 45 2.33 -27.85 -6.61
CA VAL A 45 3.34 -27.55 -7.64
C VAL A 45 2.76 -26.51 -8.61
N LEU A 46 3.32 -25.32 -8.60
CA LEU A 46 3.01 -24.30 -9.60
C LEU A 46 3.64 -24.65 -10.95
N PRO A 47 2.94 -24.40 -12.05
CA PRO A 47 3.50 -24.61 -13.39
C PRO A 47 4.75 -23.74 -13.59
N ILE A 48 5.80 -24.33 -14.16
CA ILE A 48 7.07 -23.62 -14.42
C ILE A 48 6.89 -22.72 -15.65
N LEU A 49 6.89 -21.40 -15.45
CA LEU A 49 6.76 -20.40 -16.52
C LEU A 49 8.10 -19.91 -17.08
N THR A 50 9.21 -20.28 -16.45
CA THR A 50 10.56 -19.82 -16.83
C THR A 50 11.52 -20.99 -16.84
N SER A 51 12.77 -20.75 -17.25
CA SER A 51 13.85 -21.76 -17.26
C SER A 51 14.25 -22.26 -15.86
N SER A 52 13.70 -21.71 -14.79
CA SER A 52 14.05 -22.02 -13.41
C SER A 52 12.83 -21.93 -12.50
N SER A 53 12.63 -22.93 -11.63
CA SER A 53 11.59 -22.93 -10.61
C SER A 53 11.73 -21.78 -9.63
N LEU A 54 12.96 -21.42 -9.25
CA LEU A 54 13.26 -20.28 -8.40
C LEU A 54 12.79 -18.96 -9.04
N LYS A 55 13.11 -18.73 -10.32
CA LYS A 55 12.70 -17.53 -11.03
C LYS A 55 11.17 -17.47 -11.19
N THR A 56 10.55 -18.61 -11.49
CA THR A 56 9.09 -18.73 -11.58
C THR A 56 8.44 -18.33 -10.26
N GLU A 57 8.91 -18.85 -9.13
CA GLU A 57 8.34 -18.55 -7.82
C GLU A 57 8.55 -17.08 -7.40
N LYS A 58 9.70 -16.49 -7.70
CA LYS A 58 9.94 -15.05 -7.53
C LYS A 58 8.91 -14.22 -8.29
N ASN A 59 8.67 -14.54 -9.57
CA ASN A 59 7.69 -13.84 -10.40
C ASN A 59 6.27 -13.96 -9.84
N TYR A 60 5.84 -15.17 -9.43
CA TYR A 60 4.55 -15.36 -8.80
C TYR A 60 4.41 -14.58 -7.49
N THR A 61 5.46 -14.58 -6.68
CA THR A 61 5.47 -13.81 -5.43
C THR A 61 5.30 -12.32 -5.68
N VAL A 62 5.96 -11.76 -6.70
CA VAL A 62 5.80 -10.34 -7.08
C VAL A 62 4.35 -10.05 -7.52
N ILE A 63 3.73 -10.95 -8.29
CA ILE A 63 2.32 -10.81 -8.70
C ILE A 63 1.39 -10.82 -7.47
N ILE A 64 1.60 -11.72 -6.52
CA ILE A 64 0.83 -11.77 -5.27
C ILE A 64 1.01 -10.49 -4.47
N LEU A 65 2.24 -9.99 -4.33
CA LEU A 65 2.53 -8.73 -3.63
C LEU A 65 1.80 -7.53 -4.25
N GLU A 66 1.71 -7.47 -5.57
CA GLU A 66 0.96 -6.43 -6.27
C GLU A 66 -0.54 -6.53 -6.01
N LYS A 67 -1.10 -7.74 -6.04
CA LYS A 67 -2.52 -7.97 -5.71
C LYS A 67 -2.85 -7.60 -4.26
N LEU A 68 -1.99 -7.94 -3.31
CA LEU A 68 -2.13 -7.57 -1.89
C LEU A 68 -2.09 -6.05 -1.71
N ALA A 69 -1.16 -5.37 -2.37
CA ALA A 69 -1.05 -3.92 -2.33
C ALA A 69 -2.30 -3.25 -2.94
N SER A 70 -2.77 -3.74 -4.09
CA SER A 70 -4.00 -3.26 -4.72
C SER A 70 -5.21 -3.42 -3.82
N LEU A 71 -5.37 -4.59 -3.17
CA LEU A 71 -6.45 -4.84 -2.22
C LEU A 71 -6.37 -3.88 -1.03
N ALA A 72 -5.18 -3.68 -0.45
CA ALA A 72 -4.98 -2.79 0.68
C ALA A 72 -5.36 -1.33 0.34
N ILE A 73 -4.97 -0.85 -0.84
CA ILE A 73 -5.35 0.49 -1.33
C ILE A 73 -6.87 0.59 -1.55
N GLN A 74 -7.49 -0.43 -2.15
CA GLN A 74 -8.94 -0.46 -2.39
C GLN A 74 -9.76 -0.39 -1.09
N VAL A 75 -9.29 -0.99 0.00
CA VAL A 75 -9.96 -0.90 1.31
C VAL A 75 -9.57 0.36 2.10
N GLY A 76 -8.82 1.28 1.49
CA GLY A 76 -8.52 2.61 2.05
C GLY A 76 -7.28 2.68 2.93
N LYS A 77 -6.35 1.72 2.81
CA LYS A 77 -5.03 1.85 3.44
C LYS A 77 -4.20 2.93 2.76
N ASP A 78 -3.26 3.49 3.52
CA ASP A 78 -2.39 4.54 3.02
C ASP A 78 -1.49 4.06 1.87
N ILE A 79 -1.60 4.71 0.71
CA ILE A 79 -0.86 4.33 -0.50
C ILE A 79 0.65 4.25 -0.27
N VAL A 80 1.24 5.24 0.43
CA VAL A 80 2.68 5.30 0.64
C VAL A 80 3.14 4.13 1.52
N SER A 81 2.43 3.87 2.61
CA SER A 81 2.73 2.76 3.52
C SER A 81 2.60 1.41 2.81
N VAL A 82 1.55 1.23 2.02
CA VAL A 82 1.29 0.01 1.25
C VAL A 82 2.39 -0.23 0.21
N ILE A 83 2.75 0.80 -0.56
CA ILE A 83 3.79 0.68 -1.59
C ILE A 83 5.16 0.41 -0.96
N ARG A 84 5.49 1.04 0.18
CA ARG A 84 6.72 0.75 0.94
C ARG A 84 6.76 -0.71 1.41
N LEU A 85 5.66 -1.21 1.98
CA LEU A 85 5.57 -2.60 2.42
C LEU A 85 5.76 -3.57 1.26
N ARG A 86 5.08 -3.32 0.12
CA ARG A 86 5.25 -4.11 -1.11
C ARG A 86 6.70 -4.11 -1.56
N ASN A 87 7.31 -2.94 -1.70
CA ASN A 87 8.69 -2.81 -2.19
C ASN A 87 9.71 -3.45 -1.24
N PHE A 88 9.49 -3.37 0.07
CA PHE A 88 10.29 -4.08 1.06
C PHE A 88 10.29 -5.59 0.81
N TYR A 89 9.12 -6.19 0.57
CA TYR A 89 9.04 -7.62 0.29
C TYR A 89 9.55 -7.99 -1.10
N ILE A 90 9.38 -7.16 -2.12
CA ILE A 90 9.98 -7.38 -3.45
C ILE A 90 11.51 -7.47 -3.32
N LYS A 91 12.13 -6.54 -2.60
CA LYS A 91 13.58 -6.56 -2.35
C LYS A 91 14.00 -7.85 -1.62
N LYS A 92 13.26 -8.23 -0.58
CA LYS A 92 13.53 -9.49 0.14
C LYS A 92 13.41 -10.73 -0.75
N VAL A 93 12.45 -10.78 -1.65
CA VAL A 93 12.30 -11.86 -2.63
C VAL A 93 13.48 -11.89 -3.61
N GLU A 94 13.93 -10.74 -4.10
CA GLU A 94 15.09 -10.65 -4.99
C GLU A 94 16.38 -11.18 -4.34
N GLU A 95 16.56 -10.93 -3.06
CA GLU A 95 17.73 -11.38 -2.27
C GLU A 95 17.76 -12.90 -2.02
N GLN A 96 16.64 -13.62 -2.21
CA GLN A 96 16.60 -15.06 -1.99
C GLN A 96 17.34 -15.82 -3.10
N THR A 97 18.17 -16.76 -2.71
CA THR A 97 18.91 -17.65 -3.63
C THR A 97 18.32 -19.05 -3.69
N GLU A 98 17.41 -19.40 -2.77
CA GLU A 98 16.80 -20.72 -2.68
C GLU A 98 15.28 -20.64 -2.76
N PHE A 99 14.68 -21.65 -3.36
CA PHE A 99 13.22 -21.78 -3.54
C PHE A 99 12.46 -21.68 -2.21
N VAL A 100 12.91 -22.38 -1.17
CA VAL A 100 12.28 -22.36 0.16
C VAL A 100 12.33 -20.97 0.80
N GLY A 101 13.41 -20.22 0.58
CA GLY A 101 13.51 -18.83 1.05
C GLY A 101 12.49 -17.89 0.40
N VAL A 102 12.21 -18.09 -0.90
CA VAL A 102 11.16 -17.35 -1.60
C VAL A 102 9.78 -17.66 -1.03
N LEU A 103 9.46 -18.94 -0.81
CA LEU A 103 8.19 -19.36 -0.21
C LEU A 103 7.98 -18.77 1.18
N ALA A 104 9.00 -18.84 2.04
CA ALA A 104 8.95 -18.30 3.41
C ALA A 104 8.76 -16.76 3.39
N THR A 105 9.41 -16.07 2.46
CA THR A 105 9.26 -14.61 2.29
C THR A 105 7.87 -14.26 1.78
N ARG A 106 7.32 -15.01 0.83
CA ARG A 106 5.96 -14.87 0.32
C ARG A 106 4.92 -15.03 1.44
N ASP A 107 5.02 -16.10 2.20
CA ASP A 107 4.06 -16.41 3.26
C ASP A 107 4.12 -15.36 4.38
N SER A 108 5.33 -14.90 4.74
CA SER A 108 5.52 -13.78 5.67
C SER A 108 4.87 -12.49 5.15
N ALA A 109 5.00 -12.20 3.87
CA ALA A 109 4.37 -11.02 3.26
C ALA A 109 2.84 -11.11 3.30
N ILE A 110 2.28 -12.26 2.94
CA ILE A 110 0.82 -12.49 2.93
C ILE A 110 0.25 -12.31 4.35
N ILE A 111 0.90 -12.87 5.35
CA ILE A 111 0.50 -12.73 6.76
C ILE A 111 0.58 -11.26 7.18
N HIS A 112 1.68 -10.57 6.92
CA HIS A 112 1.87 -9.16 7.29
C HIS A 112 0.82 -8.25 6.61
N PHE A 113 0.56 -8.43 5.32
CA PHE A 113 -0.51 -7.70 4.64
C PHE A 113 -1.89 -7.98 5.25
N THR A 114 -2.15 -9.22 5.67
CA THR A 114 -3.42 -9.58 6.31
C THR A 114 -3.55 -8.92 7.68
N GLU A 115 -2.50 -8.90 8.48
CA GLU A 115 -2.45 -8.20 9.76
C GLU A 115 -2.64 -6.69 9.59
N GLU A 116 -1.99 -6.08 8.58
CA GLU A 116 -2.19 -4.67 8.23
C GLU A 116 -3.62 -4.37 7.76
N LEU A 117 -4.22 -5.26 7.00
CA LEU A 117 -5.59 -5.11 6.53
C LEU A 117 -6.62 -5.19 7.66
N HIS A 118 -6.44 -6.11 8.60
CA HIS A 118 -7.40 -6.46 9.66
C HIS A 118 -6.97 -6.07 11.07
N GLY A 119 -5.79 -5.48 11.23
CA GLY A 119 -5.27 -5.03 12.53
C GLY A 119 -6.17 -4.00 13.22
N VAL A 120 -5.96 -3.81 14.52
CA VAL A 120 -6.82 -3.03 15.46
C VAL A 120 -7.08 -1.58 15.01
N SER A 121 -6.32 -1.02 14.07
CA SER A 121 -6.60 0.29 13.46
C SER A 121 -7.75 0.26 12.44
N ASN A 122 -8.26 -0.90 12.08
CA ASN A 122 -9.43 -1.09 11.23
C ASN A 122 -10.70 -1.20 12.08
N GLN A 123 -11.06 -0.15 12.80
CA GLN A 123 -12.48 0.07 13.07
C GLN A 123 -13.18 0.01 11.73
N ALA A 124 -14.30 -0.74 11.65
CA ALA A 124 -15.06 -0.95 10.43
C ALA A 124 -15.46 0.40 9.82
N ARG A 125 -14.58 0.93 8.97
CA ARG A 125 -14.83 2.19 8.26
C ARG A 125 -15.98 1.97 7.32
N THR A 126 -16.92 2.90 7.30
CA THR A 126 -18.01 2.84 6.33
C THR A 126 -17.43 2.87 4.91
N SER A 127 -18.16 2.28 3.96
CA SER A 127 -17.77 2.32 2.55
C SER A 127 -17.58 3.77 2.06
N LEU A 128 -18.36 4.70 2.60
CA LEU A 128 -18.25 6.13 2.33
C LEU A 128 -16.86 6.66 2.72
N ILE A 129 -16.42 6.44 3.95
CA ILE A 129 -15.14 6.96 4.44
C ILE A 129 -13.97 6.32 3.69
N ARG A 130 -14.06 5.04 3.32
CA ARG A 130 -13.08 4.40 2.43
C ARG A 130 -12.96 5.14 1.09
N CYS A 131 -14.10 5.45 0.44
CA CYS A 131 -14.08 6.21 -0.81
C CYS A 131 -13.53 7.63 -0.64
N VAL A 132 -13.84 8.30 0.47
CA VAL A 132 -13.28 9.62 0.81
C VAL A 132 -11.76 9.55 0.95
N LEU A 133 -11.24 8.55 1.67
CA LEU A 133 -9.79 8.34 1.82
C LEU A 133 -9.11 8.08 0.48
N GLN A 134 -9.69 7.23 -0.37
CA GLN A 134 -9.18 6.99 -1.72
C GLN A 134 -9.17 8.27 -2.57
N TYR A 135 -10.24 9.05 -2.54
CA TYR A 135 -10.30 10.33 -3.25
C TYR A 135 -9.19 11.29 -2.79
N ILE A 136 -8.99 11.43 -1.46
CA ILE A 136 -7.92 12.25 -0.89
C ILE A 136 -6.55 11.77 -1.40
N ASN A 137 -6.29 10.46 -1.38
CA ASN A 137 -5.03 9.91 -1.84
C ASN A 137 -4.77 10.14 -3.34
N LEU A 138 -5.80 9.98 -4.18
CA LEU A 138 -5.69 10.23 -5.62
C LEU A 138 -5.49 11.72 -5.94
N LYS A 139 -6.05 12.60 -5.10
CA LYS A 139 -6.02 14.06 -5.27
C LYS A 139 -5.01 14.76 -4.37
N ILE A 140 -4.03 14.03 -3.82
CA ILE A 140 -3.09 14.57 -2.83
C ILE A 140 -2.26 15.74 -3.33
N TYR A 141 -2.02 15.80 -4.64
CA TYR A 141 -1.30 16.89 -5.31
C TYR A 141 -2.18 18.10 -5.59
N ASP A 142 -3.50 17.95 -5.51
CA ASP A 142 -4.45 19.02 -5.77
C ASP A 142 -4.76 19.83 -4.50
N ASN A 143 -5.39 21.00 -4.69
CA ASN A 143 -5.97 21.74 -3.58
C ASN A 143 -7.31 21.14 -3.17
N ILE A 144 -7.29 20.25 -2.18
CA ILE A 144 -8.49 19.56 -1.70
C ILE A 144 -9.32 20.48 -0.80
N LYS A 145 -10.46 20.93 -1.29
CA LYS A 145 -11.45 21.70 -0.52
C LYS A 145 -12.52 20.75 0.03
N VAL A 146 -12.80 20.84 1.33
CA VAL A 146 -13.79 19.96 1.98
C VAL A 146 -15.19 20.17 1.42
N THR A 147 -15.52 21.39 0.97
CA THR A 147 -16.78 21.71 0.30
C THR A 147 -16.94 20.94 -1.03
N GLU A 148 -15.88 20.85 -1.83
CA GLU A 148 -15.89 20.10 -3.09
C GLU A 148 -15.92 18.60 -2.83
N LEU A 149 -15.15 18.13 -1.83
CA LEU A 149 -15.13 16.75 -1.38
C LEU A 149 -16.54 16.31 -0.90
N ALA A 150 -17.23 17.12 -0.11
CA ALA A 150 -18.58 16.82 0.37
C ALA A 150 -19.58 16.71 -0.79
N LYS A 151 -19.52 17.64 -1.77
CA LYS A 151 -20.36 17.58 -2.97
C LYS A 151 -20.13 16.30 -3.79
N GLN A 152 -18.87 15.87 -3.93
CA GLN A 152 -18.52 14.65 -4.66
C GLN A 152 -19.21 13.39 -4.06
N PHE A 153 -19.47 13.41 -2.76
CA PHE A 153 -20.11 12.28 -2.04
C PHE A 153 -21.57 12.57 -1.64
N TYR A 154 -22.19 13.59 -2.22
CA TYR A 154 -23.58 13.97 -1.97
C TYR A 154 -23.88 14.25 -0.49
N LEU A 155 -22.95 14.88 0.21
CA LEU A 155 -23.06 15.24 1.62
C LEU A 155 -22.96 16.76 1.83
N SER A 156 -23.52 17.23 2.95
CA SER A 156 -23.15 18.54 3.46
C SER A 156 -21.73 18.50 4.05
N GLU A 157 -21.03 19.63 4.02
CA GLU A 157 -19.70 19.74 4.60
C GLU A 157 -19.67 19.34 6.08
N SER A 158 -20.68 19.76 6.84
CA SER A 158 -20.82 19.42 8.25
C SER A 158 -20.95 17.91 8.48
N ALA A 159 -21.80 17.24 7.68
CA ALA A 159 -21.99 15.79 7.79
C ALA A 159 -20.72 15.02 7.47
N LEU A 160 -19.99 15.44 6.41
CA LEU A 160 -18.73 14.81 6.05
C LEU A 160 -17.67 15.01 7.14
N ARG A 161 -17.52 16.23 7.69
CA ARG A 161 -16.56 16.53 8.75
C ARG A 161 -16.82 15.69 10.01
N SER A 162 -18.09 15.59 10.42
CA SER A 162 -18.50 14.81 11.60
C SER A 162 -18.15 13.33 11.43
N ARG A 163 -18.62 12.71 10.35
CA ARG A 163 -18.38 11.28 10.07
C ARG A 163 -16.90 10.97 9.92
N PHE A 164 -16.16 11.82 9.20
CA PHE A 164 -14.74 11.62 9.02
C PHE A 164 -13.99 11.65 10.36
N LYS A 165 -14.28 12.65 11.20
CA LYS A 165 -13.66 12.76 12.52
C LYS A 165 -14.04 11.58 13.43
N GLU A 166 -15.29 11.14 13.39
CA GLU A 166 -15.76 9.99 14.16
C GLU A 166 -15.04 8.70 13.78
N GLU A 167 -14.88 8.43 12.47
CA GLU A 167 -14.30 7.17 12.00
C GLU A 167 -12.77 7.18 11.87
N ILE A 168 -12.16 8.35 11.65
CA ILE A 168 -10.70 8.49 11.46
C ILE A 168 -10.01 9.04 12.72
N GLY A 169 -10.74 9.68 13.62
CA GLY A 169 -10.21 10.26 14.86
C GLY A 169 -9.64 11.66 14.73
N VAL A 170 -9.40 12.14 13.50
CA VAL A 170 -8.84 13.48 13.23
C VAL A 170 -9.66 14.23 12.17
N PRO A 171 -9.65 15.58 12.17
CA PRO A 171 -10.31 16.38 11.15
C PRO A 171 -9.73 16.12 9.74
N ILE A 172 -10.56 16.25 8.70
CA ILE A 172 -10.18 16.03 7.30
C ILE A 172 -8.95 16.86 6.91
N ASN A 173 -8.93 18.15 7.24
CA ASN A 173 -7.81 19.04 6.87
C ASN A 173 -6.49 18.60 7.54
N GLU A 174 -6.57 18.11 8.76
CA GLU A 174 -5.42 17.56 9.46
C GLU A 174 -4.91 16.28 8.80
N TYR A 175 -5.81 15.38 8.44
CA TYR A 175 -5.49 14.17 7.70
C TYR A 175 -4.82 14.50 6.35
N VAL A 176 -5.42 15.41 5.56
CA VAL A 176 -4.87 15.84 4.26
C VAL A 176 -3.46 16.43 4.43
N ASN A 177 -3.28 17.31 5.40
CA ASN A 177 -1.96 17.91 5.67
C ASN A 177 -0.92 16.85 6.06
N LYS A 178 -1.28 15.93 6.95
CA LYS A 178 -0.39 14.82 7.33
C LYS A 178 0.00 13.97 6.12
N ARG A 179 -0.96 13.65 5.25
CA ARG A 179 -0.71 12.90 4.02
C ARG A 179 0.22 13.65 3.05
N LYS A 180 0.01 14.97 2.86
CA LYS A 180 0.91 15.80 2.05
C LYS A 180 2.32 15.82 2.61
N ILE A 181 2.48 15.83 3.94
CA ILE A 181 3.80 15.77 4.56
C ILE A 181 4.47 14.42 4.35
N GLU A 182 3.74 13.30 4.47
CA GLU A 182 4.29 11.98 4.14
C GLU A 182 4.76 11.90 2.68
N GLU A 183 3.96 12.42 1.75
CA GLU A 183 4.33 12.50 0.33
C GLU A 183 5.57 13.38 0.12
N SER A 184 5.64 14.51 0.82
CA SER A 184 6.79 15.43 0.72
C SER A 184 8.11 14.81 1.16
N LYS A 185 8.09 13.88 2.13
CA LYS A 185 9.31 13.16 2.56
C LYS A 185 9.93 12.37 1.40
N MET A 186 9.11 11.69 0.60
CA MET A 186 9.57 10.96 -0.59
C MET A 186 10.18 11.90 -1.62
N MET A 187 9.55 13.07 -1.82
CA MET A 187 10.04 14.09 -2.74
C MET A 187 11.38 14.69 -2.28
N ILE A 188 11.57 14.90 -0.96
CA ILE A 188 12.84 15.33 -0.38
C ILE A 188 13.94 14.29 -0.66
N TRP A 189 13.66 13.02 -0.46
CA TRP A 189 14.62 11.93 -0.74
C TRP A 189 14.98 11.83 -2.22
N SER A 190 14.04 12.18 -3.10
CA SER A 190 14.29 12.28 -4.55
C SER A 190 15.03 13.56 -4.95
N GLY A 191 15.49 14.38 -3.99
CA GLY A 191 16.26 15.58 -4.25
C GLY A 191 15.44 16.78 -4.72
N ILE A 192 14.10 16.72 -4.67
CA ILE A 192 13.24 17.82 -5.15
C ILE A 192 13.36 19.01 -4.19
N PRO A 193 13.56 20.25 -4.71
CA PRO A 193 13.66 21.44 -3.89
C PRO A 193 12.36 21.75 -3.14
N ALA A 194 12.46 22.26 -1.90
CA ALA A 194 11.33 22.55 -1.03
C ALA A 194 10.26 23.47 -1.66
N GLY A 195 10.68 24.48 -2.44
CA GLY A 195 9.76 25.35 -3.17
C GLY A 195 8.93 24.61 -4.23
N GLU A 196 9.57 23.68 -4.93
CA GLU A 196 8.89 22.83 -5.91
C GLU A 196 7.94 21.83 -5.22
N ILE A 197 8.34 21.27 -4.09
CA ILE A 197 7.48 20.38 -3.27
C ILE A 197 6.25 21.14 -2.80
N ALA A 198 6.41 22.35 -2.25
CA ALA A 198 5.28 23.17 -1.80
C ALA A 198 4.29 23.44 -2.92
N ARG A 199 4.79 23.76 -4.13
CA ARG A 199 3.97 24.00 -5.32
C ARG A 199 3.24 22.72 -5.77
N ARG A 200 3.97 21.60 -5.92
CA ARG A 200 3.39 20.32 -6.39
C ARG A 200 2.31 19.78 -5.47
N LEU A 201 2.50 19.93 -4.14
CA LEU A 201 1.53 19.48 -3.15
C LEU A 201 0.46 20.53 -2.84
N SER A 202 0.38 21.61 -3.63
CA SER A 202 -0.62 22.67 -3.48
C SER A 202 -0.69 23.23 -2.07
N PHE A 203 0.47 23.51 -1.44
CA PHE A 203 0.55 24.35 -0.26
C PHE A 203 0.34 25.80 -0.66
N TYR A 204 -0.25 26.60 0.23
CA TYR A 204 -0.53 28.01 -0.03
C TYR A 204 0.75 28.80 -0.40
N ASP A 205 1.81 28.58 0.36
CA ASP A 205 3.16 29.12 0.12
C ASP A 205 4.23 28.22 0.76
N LEU A 206 5.49 28.56 0.52
CA LEU A 206 6.65 27.86 1.08
C LEU A 206 6.67 27.91 2.61
N SER A 207 6.28 29.04 3.21
CA SER A 207 6.24 29.22 4.66
C SER A 207 5.18 28.34 5.31
N HIS A 208 4.02 28.19 4.67
CA HIS A 208 2.97 27.27 5.09
C HIS A 208 3.46 25.81 5.05
N TYR A 209 4.15 25.42 3.97
CA TYR A 209 4.76 24.10 3.87
C TYR A 209 5.76 23.84 5.01
N TYR A 210 6.70 24.76 5.26
CA TYR A 210 7.70 24.60 6.32
C TYR A 210 7.08 24.46 7.71
N ARG A 211 6.11 25.31 8.05
CA ARG A 211 5.38 25.24 9.33
C ARG A 211 4.65 23.92 9.48
N THR A 212 3.96 23.48 8.42
CA THR A 212 3.20 22.23 8.41
C THR A 212 4.14 21.04 8.53
N PHE A 213 5.24 21.03 7.77
CA PHE A 213 6.24 19.97 7.85
C PHE A 213 6.83 19.83 9.25
N LYS A 214 7.27 20.94 9.84
CA LYS A 214 7.82 20.98 11.21
C LYS A 214 6.80 20.53 12.25
N LYS A 215 5.53 20.91 12.08
CA LYS A 215 4.43 20.45 12.98
C LYS A 215 4.32 18.94 13.05
N TYR A 216 4.43 18.23 11.92
CA TYR A 216 4.22 16.78 11.86
C TYR A 216 5.50 15.95 12.00
N THR A 217 6.66 16.52 11.76
CA THR A 217 7.95 15.80 11.80
C THR A 217 8.87 16.23 12.94
N GLY A 218 8.60 17.36 13.57
CA GLY A 218 9.46 17.97 14.59
C GLY A 218 10.65 18.77 14.03
N VAL A 219 11.00 18.59 12.76
CA VAL A 219 12.16 19.21 12.09
C VAL A 219 11.76 19.97 10.83
N THR A 220 12.63 20.82 10.31
CA THR A 220 12.39 21.47 9.02
C THR A 220 12.66 20.53 7.85
N PRO A 221 12.11 20.79 6.63
CA PRO A 221 12.43 20.01 5.44
C PRO A 221 13.93 19.92 5.15
N GLN A 222 14.69 21.00 5.42
CA GLN A 222 16.13 21.02 5.25
C GLN A 222 16.83 20.11 6.25
N GLN A 223 16.51 20.22 7.54
CA GLN A 223 17.05 19.34 8.58
C GLN A 223 16.72 17.87 8.30
N PHE A 224 15.51 17.60 7.82
CA PHE A 224 15.09 16.23 7.45
C PHE A 224 15.93 15.68 6.29
N ARG A 225 16.25 16.50 5.29
CA ARG A 225 17.16 16.15 4.19
C ARG A 225 18.55 15.82 4.70
N ASP A 226 19.12 16.71 5.51
CA ASP A 226 20.51 16.61 5.99
C ASP A 226 20.71 15.36 6.88
N THR A 227 19.73 15.03 7.72
CA THR A 227 19.79 13.84 8.58
C THR A 227 19.80 12.53 7.77
N ASN A 228 19.16 12.50 6.58
CA ASN A 228 19.12 11.30 5.75
C ASN A 228 20.33 11.13 4.83
N ILE A 229 21.08 12.20 4.53
CA ILE A 229 22.35 12.12 3.78
C ILE A 229 23.40 11.42 4.64
N ILE A 230 23.45 11.70 5.95
CA ILE A 230 24.40 11.10 6.89
C ILE A 230 24.16 9.59 7.09
N GLY A 231 22.91 9.11 6.94
CA GLY A 231 22.56 7.69 7.09
C GLY A 231 22.83 6.82 5.86
N GLN A 232 23.24 7.40 4.73
CA GLN A 232 23.61 6.67 3.51
C GLN A 232 25.13 6.53 3.32
N GLU A 233 25.93 7.19 4.14
CA GLU A 233 27.41 7.15 4.09
C GLU A 233 28.02 6.23 5.16
N MET A 234 27.19 5.49 5.94
CA MET A 234 27.62 4.43 6.85
C MET A 234 27.12 3.05 6.37
#